data_35e201850de01125ac2b22b2f3f97364
#
_entry.id   35e201850de01125ac2b22b2f3f97364
#
_cell.length_a   1.000
_cell.length_b   1.000
_cell.length_c   1.000
_cell.angle_alpha   90.00
_cell.angle_beta   90.00
_cell.angle_gamma   90.00
#
_symmetry.space_group_name_H-M   'P 1'
#
loop_
_entity.id
_entity.type
_entity.pdbx_description
1 polymer ?
#
loop_
_entity_poly.entity_id
_entity_poly.type
_entity_poly.pdbx_seq_one_letter_code
_entity_poly.pdbx_strand_id
1 'polypeptide(L)'
;MDLTRDYPRGPREQLAGMMLLPRAVDKARAQLEGKLGEYVYYGCRFNRHLFDTLGVTDDEFLDAVRRSPDDEAVVEWIREYVRPERDKVEKMHEWVLHNEPSADERQAFCDELEKIDTGNDYVSTWTQLLDLEEGRLKKESSTAT
;
A
#
# COMPACT_ATOMS: atom_id res chain seq x y z
N MET A 1 -9.81 -12.60 0.45
CA MET A 1 -8.40 -12.28 0.79
C MET A 1 -8.16 -12.52 2.27
N ASP A 2 -7.22 -13.35 2.60
CA ASP A 2 -6.92 -13.72 3.99
C ASP A 2 -5.55 -13.20 4.39
N LEU A 3 -5.52 -12.06 5.05
CA LEU A 3 -4.28 -11.41 5.48
C LEU A 3 -3.76 -11.95 6.83
N THR A 4 -4.40 -12.98 7.37
CA THR A 4 -3.85 -13.73 8.50
C THR A 4 -2.80 -14.74 8.03
N ARG A 5 -2.78 -15.05 6.74
CA ARG A 5 -1.88 -16.04 6.14
C ARG A 5 -1.00 -15.47 5.04
N ASP A 6 -1.50 -14.47 4.31
CA ASP A 6 -0.82 -13.90 3.15
C ASP A 6 -0.59 -12.43 3.33
N TYR A 7 0.27 -11.87 2.50
CA TYR A 7 0.49 -10.43 2.44
C TYR A 7 -0.41 -9.81 1.37
N PRO A 8 -0.88 -8.58 1.56
CA PRO A 8 -1.53 -7.86 0.47
C PRO A 8 -0.49 -7.55 -0.61
N ARG A 9 -0.96 -7.24 -1.80
CA ARG A 9 -0.05 -6.81 -2.88
C ARG A 9 0.74 -5.60 -2.42
N GLY A 10 1.94 -5.44 -2.97
CA GLY A 10 2.86 -4.40 -2.53
C GLY A 10 2.41 -2.99 -2.89
N PRO A 11 2.90 -1.97 -2.15
CA PRO A 11 2.49 -0.59 -2.39
C PRO A 11 2.90 -0.06 -3.77
N ARG A 12 3.93 -0.63 -4.40
CA ARG A 12 4.37 -0.21 -5.73
C ARG A 12 3.71 -0.97 -6.88
N GLU A 13 2.95 -2.02 -6.57
CA GLU A 13 2.20 -2.74 -7.61
C GLU A 13 1.07 -1.86 -8.12
N GLN A 14 0.78 -1.95 -9.40
CA GLN A 14 -0.17 -1.08 -10.07
C GLN A 14 -1.40 -1.84 -10.56
N LEU A 15 -2.53 -1.16 -10.52
CA LEU A 15 -3.77 -1.57 -11.15
C LEU A 15 -4.38 -0.31 -11.76
N ALA A 16 -4.82 -0.38 -13.01
CA ALA A 16 -5.30 0.80 -13.75
C ALA A 16 -4.24 1.91 -13.80
N GLY A 17 -2.96 1.55 -13.80
CA GLY A 17 -1.87 2.50 -13.81
C GLY A 17 -1.63 3.22 -12.49
N MET A 18 -2.18 2.71 -11.39
CA MET A 18 -2.08 3.37 -10.08
C MET A 18 -1.45 2.47 -9.03
N MET A 19 -0.35 2.96 -8.44
CA MET A 19 0.23 2.34 -7.26
C MET A 19 -0.75 2.43 -6.10
N LEU A 20 -0.58 1.58 -5.10
CA LEU A 20 -1.43 1.47 -3.90
C LEU A 20 -2.80 0.85 -4.14
N LEU A 21 -3.34 0.93 -5.35
CA LEU A 21 -4.68 0.44 -5.63
C LEU A 21 -4.81 -1.07 -5.38
N PRO A 22 -3.92 -1.94 -5.91
CA PRO A 22 -4.04 -3.38 -5.63
C PRO A 22 -3.98 -3.69 -4.14
N ARG A 23 -3.10 -3.04 -3.41
CA ARG A 23 -2.95 -3.23 -1.97
C ARG A 23 -4.21 -2.82 -1.22
N ALA A 24 -4.79 -1.68 -1.56
CA ALA A 24 -6.00 -1.21 -0.92
C ALA A 24 -7.19 -2.13 -1.22
N VAL A 25 -7.27 -2.66 -2.44
CA VAL A 25 -8.30 -3.64 -2.81
C VAL A 25 -8.17 -4.89 -1.94
N ASP A 26 -6.95 -5.42 -1.80
CA ASP A 26 -6.71 -6.61 -0.98
C ASP A 26 -7.12 -6.38 0.48
N LYS A 27 -6.75 -5.24 1.02
CA LYS A 27 -7.10 -4.90 2.41
C LYS A 27 -8.60 -4.68 2.58
N ALA A 28 -9.27 -4.07 1.59
CA ALA A 28 -10.71 -3.90 1.61
C ALA A 28 -11.44 -5.25 1.59
N ARG A 29 -10.98 -6.18 0.74
CA ARG A 29 -11.58 -7.52 0.70
C ARG A 29 -11.39 -8.26 2.00
N ALA A 30 -10.21 -8.14 2.61
CA ALA A 30 -9.93 -8.74 3.91
C ALA A 30 -10.79 -8.12 5.01
N GLN A 31 -11.00 -6.81 4.96
CA GLN A 31 -11.89 -6.12 5.89
C GLN A 31 -13.32 -6.66 5.78
N LEU A 32 -13.81 -6.83 4.55
CA LEU A 32 -15.16 -7.35 4.31
C LEU A 32 -15.33 -8.77 4.81
N GLU A 33 -14.27 -9.57 4.80
CA GLU A 33 -14.28 -10.97 5.25
C GLU A 33 -13.89 -11.14 6.71
N GLY A 34 -13.49 -10.08 7.39
CA GLY A 34 -13.01 -10.15 8.77
C GLY A 34 -11.66 -10.85 8.90
N LYS A 35 -10.80 -10.75 7.87
CA LYS A 35 -9.52 -11.46 7.78
C LYS A 35 -8.32 -10.54 7.62
N LEU A 36 -8.35 -9.37 8.24
CA LEU A 36 -7.24 -8.41 8.17
C LEU A 36 -5.99 -8.89 8.92
N GLY A 37 -6.14 -9.72 9.95
CA GLY A 37 -5.01 -10.08 10.79
C GLY A 37 -4.43 -8.85 11.47
N GLU A 38 -3.14 -8.62 11.29
CA GLU A 38 -2.45 -7.46 11.87
C GLU A 38 -2.57 -6.20 11.03
N TYR A 39 -3.12 -6.31 9.83
CA TYR A 39 -3.30 -5.15 8.94
C TYR A 39 -4.51 -4.32 9.36
N VAL A 40 -4.46 -3.05 9.00
CA VAL A 40 -5.59 -2.14 9.23
C VAL A 40 -6.07 -1.58 7.90
N TYR A 41 -7.37 -1.44 7.76
CA TYR A 41 -7.96 -0.78 6.60
C TYR A 41 -8.19 0.70 6.89
N TYR A 42 -8.92 1.00 7.97
CA TYR A 42 -9.19 2.36 8.39
C TYR A 42 -7.96 2.98 9.05
N GLY A 43 -7.70 4.26 8.77
CA GLY A 43 -6.59 4.97 9.37
C GLY A 43 -5.21 4.62 8.82
N CYS A 44 -5.14 3.85 7.75
CA CYS A 44 -3.88 3.50 7.11
C CYS A 44 -3.36 4.68 6.28
N ARG A 45 -2.12 5.09 6.53
CA ARG A 45 -1.49 6.21 5.82
C ARG A 45 -1.44 5.97 4.30
N PHE A 46 -1.07 4.77 3.88
CA PHE A 46 -1.00 4.43 2.47
C PHE A 46 -2.38 4.51 1.81
N ASN A 47 -3.39 3.95 2.44
CA ASN A 47 -4.75 4.03 1.94
C ASN A 47 -5.23 5.48 1.85
N ARG A 48 -4.86 6.30 2.82
CA ARG A 48 -5.25 7.70 2.85
C ARG A 48 -4.75 8.45 1.63
N HIS A 49 -3.50 8.25 1.25
CA HIS A 49 -2.95 8.88 0.05
C HIS A 49 -3.70 8.45 -1.20
N LEU A 50 -4.03 7.17 -1.29
CA LEU A 50 -4.82 6.68 -2.42
C LEU A 50 -6.23 7.30 -2.43
N PHE A 51 -6.92 7.27 -1.30
CA PHE A 51 -8.28 7.77 -1.24
C PHE A 51 -8.36 9.27 -1.48
N ASP A 52 -7.40 10.04 -0.99
CA ASP A 52 -7.31 11.48 -1.28
C ASP A 52 -7.10 11.71 -2.78
N THR A 53 -6.27 10.89 -3.42
CA THR A 53 -6.05 10.95 -4.86
C THR A 53 -7.33 10.65 -5.65
N LEU A 54 -8.09 9.67 -5.20
CA LEU A 54 -9.34 9.27 -5.84
C LEU A 54 -10.51 10.21 -5.49
N GLY A 55 -10.39 10.99 -4.42
CA GLY A 55 -11.47 11.83 -3.96
C GLY A 55 -12.61 11.05 -3.33
N VAL A 56 -12.32 9.90 -2.72
CA VAL A 56 -13.31 9.06 -2.06
C VAL A 56 -12.98 8.87 -0.60
N THR A 57 -13.97 8.51 0.20
CA THR A 57 -13.75 8.12 1.59
C THR A 57 -13.39 6.64 1.66
N ASP A 58 -12.86 6.22 2.81
CA ASP A 58 -12.58 4.82 3.05
C ASP A 58 -13.84 3.94 2.95
N ASP A 59 -14.98 4.44 3.43
CA ASP A 59 -16.25 3.70 3.33
C ASP A 59 -16.75 3.62 1.90
N GLU A 60 -16.61 4.68 1.11
CA GLU A 60 -16.97 4.67 -0.32
C GLU A 60 -16.14 3.66 -1.10
N PHE A 61 -14.84 3.60 -0.82
CA PHE A 61 -13.95 2.64 -1.45
C PHE A 61 -14.33 1.21 -1.06
N LEU A 62 -14.57 0.99 0.24
CA LEU A 62 -14.96 -0.33 0.75
C LEU A 62 -16.24 -0.81 0.09
N ASP A 63 -17.23 0.09 -0.06
CA ASP A 63 -18.50 -0.25 -0.70
C ASP A 63 -18.30 -0.58 -2.18
N ALA A 64 -17.45 0.17 -2.87
CA ALA A 64 -17.15 -0.11 -4.27
C ALA A 64 -16.51 -1.50 -4.44
N VAL A 65 -15.58 -1.85 -3.54
CA VAL A 65 -14.95 -3.18 -3.56
C VAL A 65 -15.98 -4.27 -3.25
N ARG A 66 -16.88 -4.02 -2.31
CA ARG A 66 -17.96 -4.97 -1.98
C ARG A 66 -18.79 -5.31 -3.22
N ARG A 67 -19.05 -4.31 -4.05
CA ARG A 67 -19.87 -4.48 -5.26
C ARG A 67 -19.07 -4.98 -6.45
N SER A 68 -17.76 -5.09 -6.33
CA SER A 68 -16.86 -5.48 -7.41
C SER A 68 -16.35 -6.90 -7.18
N PRO A 69 -16.77 -7.89 -7.99
CA PRO A 69 -16.35 -9.28 -7.77
C PRO A 69 -14.87 -9.52 -8.05
N ASP A 70 -14.24 -8.68 -8.88
CA ASP A 70 -12.85 -8.84 -9.27
C ASP A 70 -12.17 -7.48 -9.49
N ASP A 71 -10.88 -7.53 -9.82
CA ASP A 71 -10.10 -6.32 -10.08
C ASP A 71 -10.61 -5.55 -11.30
N GLU A 72 -11.08 -6.25 -12.32
CA GLU A 72 -11.60 -5.59 -13.52
C GLU A 72 -12.80 -4.70 -13.19
N ALA A 73 -13.68 -5.15 -12.32
CA ALA A 73 -14.83 -4.36 -11.90
C ALA A 73 -14.39 -3.11 -11.12
N VAL A 74 -13.34 -3.23 -10.29
CA VAL A 74 -12.76 -2.08 -9.60
C VAL A 74 -12.18 -1.08 -10.59
N VAL A 75 -11.44 -1.57 -11.58
CA VAL A 75 -10.86 -0.71 -12.63
C VAL A 75 -11.95 0.03 -13.39
N GLU A 76 -13.04 -0.65 -13.71
CA GLU A 76 -14.18 -0.04 -14.41
C GLU A 76 -14.80 1.06 -13.56
N TRP A 77 -14.98 0.83 -12.26
CA TRP A 77 -15.47 1.83 -11.34
C TRP A 77 -14.56 3.07 -11.32
N ILE A 78 -13.24 2.86 -11.27
CA ILE A 78 -12.27 3.95 -11.31
C ILE A 78 -12.41 4.75 -12.62
N ARG A 79 -12.45 4.08 -13.74
CA ARG A 79 -12.49 4.72 -15.06
C ARG A 79 -13.78 5.48 -15.32
N GLU A 80 -14.90 4.94 -14.89
CA GLU A 80 -16.21 5.51 -15.22
C GLU A 80 -16.75 6.51 -14.21
N TYR A 81 -16.46 6.30 -12.93
CA TYR A 81 -17.06 7.11 -11.86
C TYR A 81 -16.08 8.00 -11.14
N VAL A 82 -14.90 7.49 -10.83
CA VAL A 82 -13.90 8.23 -10.06
C VAL A 82 -13.12 9.20 -10.94
N ARG A 83 -12.60 8.74 -12.05
CA ARG A 83 -11.83 9.53 -13.03
C ARG A 83 -10.76 10.38 -12.36
N PRO A 84 -9.79 9.78 -11.70
CA PRO A 84 -8.78 10.56 -10.98
C PRO A 84 -7.94 11.41 -11.94
N GLU A 85 -7.54 12.59 -11.49
CA GLU A 85 -6.68 13.48 -12.26
C GLU A 85 -5.28 12.89 -12.35
N ARG A 86 -4.71 12.91 -13.55
CA ARG A 86 -3.38 12.35 -13.81
C ARG A 86 -2.31 12.97 -12.92
N ASP A 87 -2.35 14.29 -12.74
CA ASP A 87 -1.37 14.99 -11.90
C ASP A 87 -1.41 14.51 -10.46
N LYS A 88 -2.60 14.24 -9.95
CA LYS A 88 -2.76 13.73 -8.57
C LYS A 88 -2.23 12.31 -8.45
N VAL A 89 -2.45 11.48 -9.47
CA VAL A 89 -1.91 10.12 -9.52
C VAL A 89 -0.38 10.16 -9.53
N GLU A 90 0.20 11.04 -10.33
CA GLU A 90 1.66 11.19 -10.40
C GLU A 90 2.25 11.65 -9.06
N LYS A 91 1.59 12.58 -8.37
CA LYS A 91 2.02 13.02 -7.04
C LYS A 91 1.95 11.89 -6.02
N MET A 92 0.91 11.07 -6.11
CA MET A 92 0.79 9.89 -5.25
C MET A 92 1.95 8.92 -5.50
N HIS A 93 2.29 8.67 -6.78
CA HIS A 93 3.41 7.80 -7.12
C HIS A 93 4.72 8.35 -6.56
N GLU A 94 4.94 9.66 -6.66
CA GLU A 94 6.11 10.29 -6.07
C GLU A 94 6.19 10.05 -4.57
N TRP A 95 5.05 10.19 -3.88
CA TRP A 95 5.01 9.92 -2.45
C TRP A 95 5.34 8.46 -2.14
N VAL A 96 4.78 7.52 -2.90
CA VAL A 96 5.05 6.09 -2.68
C VAL A 96 6.53 5.78 -2.84
N LEU A 97 7.17 6.40 -3.82
CA LEU A 97 8.58 6.13 -4.13
C LEU A 97 9.56 6.84 -3.19
N HIS A 98 9.15 7.93 -2.55
CA HIS A 98 10.08 8.79 -1.82
C HIS A 98 9.65 9.16 -0.39
N ASN A 99 8.74 8.40 0.21
CA ASN A 99 8.18 8.71 1.54
C ASN A 99 9.14 8.36 2.68
N GLU A 100 10.10 9.21 2.90
CA GLU A 100 11.05 9.04 4.01
C GLU A 100 10.39 9.38 5.35
N PRO A 101 10.84 8.77 6.46
CA PRO A 101 10.35 9.15 7.78
C PRO A 101 10.74 10.59 8.11
N SER A 102 9.86 11.31 8.78
CA SER A 102 10.16 12.64 9.29
C SER A 102 11.19 12.53 10.43
N ALA A 103 11.71 13.68 10.88
CA ALA A 103 12.65 13.69 11.99
C ALA A 103 12.05 13.04 13.24
N ASP A 104 10.78 13.26 13.50
CA ASP A 104 10.08 12.68 14.65
C ASP A 104 9.84 11.18 14.51
N GLU A 105 9.76 10.69 13.29
CA GLU A 105 9.50 9.28 13.00
C GLU A 105 10.77 8.45 12.84
N ARG A 106 11.93 9.08 12.74
CA ARG A 106 13.16 8.40 12.37
C ARG A 106 13.57 7.30 13.35
N GLN A 107 13.40 7.54 14.65
CA GLN A 107 13.74 6.54 15.64
C GLN A 107 12.84 5.30 15.52
N ALA A 108 11.53 5.51 15.38
CA ALA A 108 10.59 4.41 15.21
C ALA A 108 10.88 3.62 13.93
N PHE A 109 11.23 4.33 12.85
CA PHE A 109 11.61 3.71 11.58
C PHE A 109 12.85 2.82 11.75
N CYS A 110 13.89 3.34 12.42
CA CYS A 110 15.12 2.58 12.67
C CYS A 110 14.86 1.36 13.54
N ASP A 111 14.03 1.50 14.57
CA ASP A 111 13.67 0.39 15.45
C ASP A 111 12.97 -0.74 14.69
N GLU A 112 12.03 -0.40 13.82
CA GLU A 112 11.33 -1.38 12.99
C GLU A 112 12.31 -2.07 12.02
N LEU A 113 13.18 -1.29 11.41
CA LEU A 113 14.17 -1.83 10.47
C LEU A 113 15.12 -2.82 11.17
N GLU A 114 15.57 -2.51 12.37
CA GLU A 114 16.46 -3.37 13.14
C GLU A 114 15.81 -4.70 13.49
N LYS A 115 14.51 -4.73 13.73
CA LYS A 115 13.78 -5.97 14.00
C LYS A 115 13.83 -6.95 12.84
N ILE A 116 13.94 -6.42 11.62
CA ILE A 116 13.92 -7.24 10.41
C ILE A 116 15.35 -7.57 9.98
N ASP A 117 16.23 -6.55 9.94
CA ASP A 117 17.59 -6.72 9.48
C ASP A 117 18.44 -5.53 9.91
N THR A 118 19.51 -5.78 10.62
CA THR A 118 20.37 -4.74 11.18
C THR A 118 21.37 -4.15 10.19
N GLY A 119 21.45 -4.66 8.97
CA GLY A 119 22.44 -4.23 7.99
C GLY A 119 21.91 -3.52 6.76
N ASN A 120 20.64 -3.07 6.76
CA ASN A 120 20.01 -2.54 5.55
C ASN A 120 20.06 -1.02 5.48
N ASP A 121 21.21 -0.49 5.06
CA ASP A 121 21.37 0.96 4.88
C ASP A 121 20.61 1.50 3.66
N TYR A 122 20.23 0.63 2.73
CA TYR A 122 19.53 1.05 1.52
C TYR A 122 18.04 1.27 1.70
N VAL A 123 17.50 0.93 2.87
CA VAL A 123 16.08 1.15 3.17
C VAL A 123 15.92 2.53 3.79
N SER A 124 15.32 3.45 3.06
CA SER A 124 15.16 4.84 3.49
C SER A 124 13.71 5.34 3.47
N THR A 125 12.79 4.57 2.89
CA THR A 125 11.38 4.96 2.79
C THR A 125 10.47 3.95 3.50
N TRP A 126 9.29 4.41 3.92
CA TRP A 126 8.28 3.53 4.51
C TRP A 126 7.86 2.43 3.53
N THR A 127 7.81 2.75 2.24
CA THR A 127 7.48 1.78 1.19
C THR A 127 8.52 0.65 1.15
N GLN A 128 9.80 1.01 1.19
CA GLN A 128 10.87 0.01 1.23
C GLN A 128 10.81 -0.84 2.49
N LEU A 129 10.51 -0.22 3.64
CA LEU A 129 10.37 -0.96 4.89
C LEU A 129 9.25 -1.99 4.80
N LEU A 130 8.10 -1.61 4.24
CA LEU A 130 7.00 -2.55 4.02
C LEU A 130 7.40 -3.69 3.09
N ASP A 131 8.08 -3.38 2.00
CA ASP A 131 8.53 -4.39 1.05
C ASP A 131 9.52 -5.36 1.70
N LEU A 132 10.38 -4.86 2.57
CA LEU A 132 11.32 -5.70 3.32
C LEU A 132 10.57 -6.61 4.31
N GLU A 133 9.64 -6.04 5.09
CA GLU A 133 8.84 -6.80 6.04
C GLU A 133 8.06 -7.92 5.37
N GLU A 134 7.56 -7.67 4.18
CA GLU A 134 6.71 -8.61 3.44
C GLU A 134 7.49 -9.45 2.43
N GLY A 135 8.82 -9.41 2.49
CA GLY A 135 9.68 -10.30 1.70
C GLY A 135 9.84 -9.93 0.23
N ARG A 136 9.43 -8.75 -0.21
CA ARG A 136 9.58 -8.31 -1.60
C ARG A 136 10.93 -7.68 -1.87
N LEU A 137 11.52 -7.04 -0.84
CA LEU A 137 12.83 -6.41 -0.94
C LEU A 137 13.83 -7.30 -0.23
N LYS A 138 14.84 -7.74 -0.97
CA LYS A 138 15.86 -8.64 -0.44
C LYS A 138 16.98 -7.83 0.20
N LYS A 139 17.68 -8.47 1.13
CA LYS A 139 18.89 -7.90 1.71
C LYS A 139 19.91 -7.64 0.61
N GLU A 140 20.61 -6.54 0.70
CA GLU A 140 21.66 -6.22 -0.24
C GLU A 140 22.75 -7.31 -0.30
N SER A 141 23.12 -7.84 0.85
CA SER A 141 24.13 -8.90 0.91
C SER A 141 23.71 -10.16 0.16
N SER A 142 22.42 -10.44 0.07
CA SER A 142 21.93 -11.62 -0.67
C SER A 142 21.89 -11.38 -2.17
N THR A 143 21.94 -10.14 -2.61
CA THR A 143 21.93 -9.78 -4.03
C THR A 143 23.32 -9.51 -4.58
N ALA A 144 24.31 -9.39 -3.72
CA ALA A 144 25.66 -9.07 -4.10
C ALA A 144 26.43 -10.22 -4.74
N THR A 145 25.85 -11.38 -4.77
CA THR A 145 26.49 -12.56 -5.34
C THR A 145 26.26 -12.69 -6.83
#